data_21544f562df9db9edb6ee8e6d25dec64
#
_entry.id   21544f562df9db9edb6ee8e6d25dec64
#
_cell.length_a   1.000
_cell.length_b   1.000
_cell.length_c   1.000
_cell.angle_alpha   90.00
_cell.angle_beta   90.00
_cell.angle_gamma   90.00
#
_symmetry.space_group_name_H-M   'P 1'
#
loop_
_entity.id
_entity.type
_entity.pdbx_description
1 polymer ?
#
loop_
_entity_poly.entity_id
_entity_poly.type
_entity_poly.pdbx_seq_one_letter_code
_entity_poly.pdbx_strand_id
1 'polypeptide(L)'
;MGQLVDGVWHDVWYDTKSSGGKFVRSTAKFRNWITADGSAGPSGEGGFEAEADRYHLYVSYACPWAHRTLIFRKLKGLEDLITVSVVHPDMLSDGWTLADDYADATGDTLYGLPFLRDVYLKADPCISGRVTVPILWDKKRETIVSNESSEIIRMFNSAFNELTGNHDDYWPTHMRDDIEVVNSRIYDTLNNGVYKSGFATSQQAYDGAVTELFETLDWLEDRLSTNRYLMGDQITEADWRLVPTLFRFDLVYHLHFKCNRARLIDYPNLWAYTRELYQWLAPNGSRVGETVNFDHIVRHYHFSHESINPHRIIPINPIIDWEEPHGRDVLRAA
;
A
#
# COMPACT_ATOMS: atom_id res chain seq x y z
N MET A 1 -16.09 5.30 -1.80
CA MET A 1 -15.67 3.87 -1.66
C MET A 1 -16.86 3.07 -1.18
N GLY A 2 -17.36 2.14 -1.97
CA GLY A 2 -18.54 1.35 -1.65
C GLY A 2 -18.21 -0.10 -1.29
N GLN A 3 -19.24 -0.92 -1.23
CA GLN A 3 -19.14 -2.35 -0.98
C GLN A 3 -20.13 -3.13 -1.83
N LEU A 4 -19.82 -4.38 -2.06
CA LEU A 4 -20.77 -5.36 -2.57
C LEU A 4 -21.49 -6.04 -1.39
N VAL A 5 -22.78 -6.29 -1.55
CA VAL A 5 -23.60 -7.13 -0.65
C VAL A 5 -24.36 -8.10 -1.54
N ASP A 6 -24.06 -9.37 -1.41
CA ASP A 6 -24.61 -10.45 -2.24
C ASP A 6 -24.54 -10.13 -3.75
N GLY A 7 -23.36 -9.62 -4.18
CA GLY A 7 -23.10 -9.22 -5.56
C GLY A 7 -23.67 -7.87 -5.98
N VAL A 8 -24.43 -7.17 -5.14
CA VAL A 8 -25.02 -5.87 -5.46
C VAL A 8 -24.15 -4.74 -4.91
N TRP A 9 -23.87 -3.75 -5.77
CA TRP A 9 -23.08 -2.59 -5.39
C TRP A 9 -23.86 -1.60 -4.55
N HIS A 10 -23.24 -1.14 -3.45
CA HIS A 10 -23.75 -0.10 -2.57
C HIS A 10 -22.67 0.97 -2.35
N ASP A 11 -22.96 2.21 -2.72
CA ASP A 11 -22.10 3.36 -2.42
C ASP A 11 -22.32 3.80 -0.96
N VAL A 12 -21.67 3.09 -0.04
CA VAL A 12 -21.75 3.37 1.40
C VAL A 12 -20.37 3.46 2.00
N TRP A 13 -20.13 4.49 2.79
CA TRP A 13 -18.89 4.69 3.52
C TRP A 13 -18.81 3.77 4.75
N TYR A 14 -17.69 3.80 5.44
CA TYR A 14 -17.52 3.09 6.71
C TYR A 14 -18.46 3.67 7.77
N ASP A 15 -19.05 2.81 8.58
CA ASP A 15 -19.87 3.22 9.73
C ASP A 15 -18.97 3.64 10.88
N THR A 16 -18.88 4.94 11.09
CA THR A 16 -18.16 5.52 12.24
C THR A 16 -19.10 5.81 13.42
N LYS A 17 -20.43 5.78 13.21
CA LYS A 17 -21.39 6.09 14.28
C LYS A 17 -21.45 5.00 15.34
N SER A 18 -21.51 3.73 14.92
CA SER A 18 -21.53 2.57 15.83
C SER A 18 -20.22 2.39 16.60
N SER A 19 -19.11 2.95 16.11
CA SER A 19 -17.77 2.86 16.72
C SER A 19 -17.36 4.10 17.54
N GLY A 20 -18.30 4.99 17.87
CA GLY A 20 -18.01 6.21 18.64
C GLY A 20 -17.14 7.22 17.87
N GLY A 21 -17.30 7.26 16.57
CA GLY A 21 -16.55 8.16 15.68
C GLY A 21 -15.22 7.57 15.16
N LYS A 22 -14.89 6.33 15.46
CA LYS A 22 -13.65 5.67 15.03
C LYS A 22 -13.79 5.07 13.63
N PHE A 23 -12.76 5.22 12.82
CA PHE A 23 -12.63 4.47 11.58
C PHE A 23 -12.15 3.04 11.87
N VAL A 24 -12.93 2.04 11.45
CA VAL A 24 -12.63 0.62 11.62
C VAL A 24 -12.54 -0.04 10.23
N ARG A 25 -11.38 -0.60 9.91
CA ARG A 25 -11.12 -1.26 8.62
C ARG A 25 -11.63 -2.70 8.64
N SER A 26 -12.30 -3.12 7.57
CA SER A 26 -12.67 -4.52 7.36
C SER A 26 -11.47 -5.35 6.89
N THR A 27 -11.49 -6.65 7.19
CA THR A 27 -10.47 -7.61 6.73
C THR A 27 -10.64 -7.97 5.26
N ALA A 28 -9.53 -8.30 4.60
CA ALA A 28 -9.51 -8.83 3.23
C ALA A 28 -10.21 -10.20 3.15
N LYS A 29 -10.92 -10.43 2.04
CA LYS A 29 -11.72 -11.66 1.82
C LYS A 29 -10.96 -12.76 1.10
N PHE A 30 -10.14 -12.41 0.12
CA PHE A 30 -9.36 -13.35 -0.65
C PHE A 30 -7.97 -13.48 -0.03
N ARG A 31 -7.62 -14.66 0.43
CA ARG A 31 -6.41 -14.95 1.22
C ARG A 31 -5.70 -16.23 0.76
N ASN A 32 -5.78 -16.56 -0.54
CA ASN A 32 -4.98 -17.63 -1.12
C ASN A 32 -3.53 -17.17 -1.34
N TRP A 33 -2.63 -18.12 -1.59
CA TRP A 33 -1.21 -17.87 -1.74
C TRP A 33 -0.66 -18.43 -3.04
N ILE A 34 0.22 -17.66 -3.69
CA ILE A 34 1.13 -18.18 -4.71
C ILE A 34 2.30 -18.82 -3.97
N THR A 35 2.62 -20.06 -4.32
CA THR A 35 3.81 -20.79 -3.87
C THR A 35 4.60 -21.27 -5.07
N ALA A 36 5.87 -21.62 -4.88
CA ALA A 36 6.73 -22.05 -5.98
C ALA A 36 6.21 -23.31 -6.70
N ASP A 37 5.54 -24.20 -5.97
CA ASP A 37 5.04 -25.52 -6.45
C ASP A 37 3.50 -25.62 -6.49
N GLY A 38 2.78 -24.52 -6.19
CA GLY A 38 1.32 -24.50 -6.13
C GLY A 38 0.72 -25.17 -4.89
N SER A 39 1.52 -25.55 -3.91
CA SER A 39 1.01 -26.03 -2.61
C SER A 39 0.23 -24.95 -1.87
N ALA A 40 -0.61 -25.34 -0.91
CA ALA A 40 -1.33 -24.38 -0.06
C ALA A 40 -0.33 -23.57 0.79
N GLY A 41 -0.56 -22.26 0.87
CA GLY A 41 0.18 -21.37 1.75
C GLY A 41 -0.36 -21.37 3.20
N PRO A 42 0.00 -20.36 4.01
CA PRO A 42 -0.48 -20.24 5.39
C PRO A 42 -2.00 -20.08 5.52
N SER A 43 -2.68 -19.67 4.46
CA SER A 43 -4.14 -19.54 4.39
C SER A 43 -4.66 -19.89 3.00
N GLY A 44 -5.95 -20.18 2.91
CA GLY A 44 -6.65 -20.47 1.67
C GLY A 44 -6.33 -21.85 1.07
N GLU A 45 -6.53 -21.95 -0.23
CA GLU A 45 -6.39 -23.20 -1.00
C GLU A 45 -5.09 -23.19 -1.81
N GLY A 46 -4.58 -24.39 -2.15
CA GLY A 46 -3.49 -24.57 -3.11
C GLY A 46 -3.94 -24.42 -4.57
N GLY A 47 -2.99 -24.61 -5.50
CA GLY A 47 -3.20 -24.57 -6.94
C GLY A 47 -2.80 -23.26 -7.61
N PHE A 48 -2.12 -22.37 -6.87
CA PHE A 48 -1.57 -21.12 -7.38
C PHE A 48 -0.03 -21.22 -7.44
N GLU A 49 0.45 -21.99 -8.42
CA GLU A 49 1.88 -22.14 -8.69
C GLU A 49 2.45 -20.86 -9.31
N ALA A 50 3.69 -20.50 -8.96
CA ALA A 50 4.41 -19.41 -9.58
C ALA A 50 4.72 -19.74 -11.05
N GLU A 51 4.06 -19.05 -11.97
CA GLU A 51 4.21 -19.20 -13.42
C GLU A 51 4.39 -17.81 -14.05
N ALA A 52 5.25 -17.72 -15.06
CA ALA A 52 5.38 -16.50 -15.86
C ALA A 52 4.07 -16.17 -16.57
N ASP A 53 3.74 -14.90 -16.66
CA ASP A 53 2.53 -14.38 -17.31
C ASP A 53 1.18 -14.90 -16.79
N ARG A 54 1.16 -15.68 -15.70
CA ARG A 54 -0.08 -16.18 -15.11
C ARG A 54 -0.83 -15.14 -14.31
N TYR A 55 -0.11 -14.27 -13.63
CA TYR A 55 -0.70 -13.35 -12.66
C TYR A 55 -0.79 -11.92 -13.15
N HIS A 56 -1.72 -11.17 -12.57
CA HIS A 56 -1.95 -9.77 -12.87
C HIS A 56 -2.29 -8.99 -11.59
N LEU A 57 -1.80 -7.76 -11.48
CA LEU A 57 -2.13 -6.86 -10.38
C LEU A 57 -3.11 -5.77 -10.84
N TYR A 58 -4.19 -5.57 -10.08
CA TYR A 58 -4.96 -4.33 -10.15
C TYR A 58 -4.55 -3.43 -9.00
N VAL A 59 -4.15 -2.22 -9.28
CA VAL A 59 -3.59 -1.27 -8.32
C VAL A 59 -4.17 0.12 -8.50
N SER A 60 -4.03 0.95 -7.46
CA SER A 60 -4.07 2.40 -7.57
C SER A 60 -2.72 2.95 -7.16
N TYR A 61 -2.15 3.84 -7.96
CA TYR A 61 -0.93 4.55 -7.56
C TYR A 61 -1.13 5.43 -6.33
N ALA A 62 -2.37 5.86 -6.05
CA ALA A 62 -2.68 6.60 -4.83
C ALA A 62 -2.67 5.73 -3.57
N CYS A 63 -2.98 4.43 -3.68
CA CYS A 63 -3.17 3.56 -2.52
C CYS A 63 -1.84 3.09 -1.93
N PRO A 64 -1.53 3.36 -0.63
CA PRO A 64 -0.28 2.91 -0.01
C PRO A 64 -0.20 1.39 0.15
N TRP A 65 -1.34 0.71 0.25
CA TRP A 65 -1.40 -0.75 0.34
C TRP A 65 -1.02 -1.40 -1.00
N ALA A 66 -1.57 -0.90 -2.11
CA ALA A 66 -1.21 -1.36 -3.45
C ALA A 66 0.25 -1.00 -3.79
N HIS A 67 0.73 0.15 -3.33
CA HIS A 67 2.11 0.58 -3.56
C HIS A 67 3.15 -0.42 -3.00
N ARG A 68 2.87 -1.09 -1.87
CA ARG A 68 3.72 -2.17 -1.36
C ARG A 68 3.96 -3.26 -2.40
N THR A 69 2.90 -3.65 -3.11
CA THR A 69 2.99 -4.71 -4.13
C THR A 69 3.76 -4.28 -5.36
N LEU A 70 3.68 -3.01 -5.75
CA LEU A 70 4.48 -2.42 -6.83
C LEU A 70 5.97 -2.36 -6.45
N ILE A 71 6.29 -1.99 -5.21
CA ILE A 71 7.67 -2.00 -4.69
C ILE A 71 8.25 -3.41 -4.77
N PHE A 72 7.55 -4.42 -4.22
CA PHE A 72 8.04 -5.80 -4.26
C PHE A 72 8.12 -6.38 -5.67
N ARG A 73 7.17 -6.02 -6.55
CA ARG A 73 7.23 -6.38 -7.98
C ARG A 73 8.53 -5.87 -8.62
N LYS A 74 8.94 -4.63 -8.29
CA LYS A 74 10.18 -4.03 -8.76
C LYS A 74 11.42 -4.66 -8.09
N LEU A 75 11.45 -4.77 -6.76
CA LEU A 75 12.57 -5.32 -6.00
C LEU A 75 12.91 -6.75 -6.40
N LYS A 76 11.90 -7.55 -6.76
CA LYS A 76 12.04 -8.96 -7.11
C LYS A 76 12.14 -9.21 -8.61
N GLY A 77 12.13 -8.16 -9.45
CA GLY A 77 12.25 -8.30 -10.91
C GLY A 77 11.06 -9.00 -11.55
N LEU A 78 9.84 -8.75 -11.04
CA LEU A 78 8.61 -9.41 -11.49
C LEU A 78 7.89 -8.63 -12.61
N GLU A 79 8.49 -7.57 -13.13
CA GLU A 79 7.82 -6.64 -14.06
C GLU A 79 7.43 -7.30 -15.38
N ASP A 80 8.25 -8.24 -15.85
CA ASP A 80 7.95 -9.03 -17.06
C ASP A 80 7.09 -10.29 -16.77
N LEU A 81 6.93 -10.69 -15.50
CA LEU A 81 6.19 -11.89 -15.11
C LEU A 81 4.77 -11.62 -14.65
N ILE A 82 4.52 -10.41 -14.10
CA ILE A 82 3.24 -10.00 -13.53
C ILE A 82 2.83 -8.67 -14.14
N THR A 83 1.81 -8.67 -14.97
CA THR A 83 1.25 -7.47 -15.60
C THR A 83 0.43 -6.62 -14.62
N VAL A 84 0.15 -5.36 -14.96
CA VAL A 84 -0.54 -4.41 -14.06
C VAL A 84 -1.64 -3.67 -14.81
N SER A 85 -2.79 -3.51 -14.16
CA SER A 85 -3.82 -2.52 -14.50
C SER A 85 -3.93 -1.48 -13.39
N VAL A 86 -3.97 -0.22 -13.77
CA VAL A 86 -4.03 0.93 -12.86
C VAL A 86 -5.41 1.57 -12.95
N VAL A 87 -6.12 1.64 -11.83
CA VAL A 87 -7.41 2.32 -11.75
C VAL A 87 -7.29 3.83 -11.90
N HIS A 88 -8.34 4.49 -12.33
CA HIS A 88 -8.45 5.94 -12.34
C HIS A 88 -8.29 6.53 -10.92
N PRO A 89 -7.60 7.67 -10.73
CA PRO A 89 -7.39 8.25 -9.41
C PRO A 89 -8.68 8.75 -8.75
N ASP A 90 -9.69 9.17 -9.52
CA ASP A 90 -10.96 9.65 -8.99
C ASP A 90 -11.85 8.47 -8.58
N MET A 91 -12.08 8.32 -7.28
CA MET A 91 -12.94 7.29 -6.71
C MET A 91 -14.20 7.94 -6.17
N LEU A 92 -15.30 7.86 -6.94
CA LEU A 92 -16.59 8.49 -6.62
C LEU A 92 -17.65 7.44 -6.25
N SER A 93 -18.93 7.70 -6.62
CA SER A 93 -20.08 6.83 -6.30
C SER A 93 -19.94 5.40 -6.83
N ASP A 94 -19.26 5.23 -7.95
CA ASP A 94 -19.00 3.91 -8.54
C ASP A 94 -17.79 3.18 -7.93
N GLY A 95 -17.14 3.78 -6.93
CA GLY A 95 -15.88 3.27 -6.37
C GLY A 95 -14.72 3.45 -7.34
N TRP A 96 -13.82 2.50 -7.38
CA TRP A 96 -12.71 2.48 -8.33
C TRP A 96 -13.20 2.18 -9.74
N THR A 97 -12.93 3.09 -10.69
CA THR A 97 -13.19 2.89 -12.12
C THR A 97 -11.93 2.43 -12.84
N LEU A 98 -12.12 1.69 -13.92
CA LEU A 98 -11.06 1.24 -14.81
C LEU A 98 -11.12 2.07 -16.11
N ALA A 99 -11.31 3.39 -15.98
CA ALA A 99 -11.20 4.34 -17.06
C ALA A 99 -9.72 4.69 -17.31
N ASP A 100 -9.36 5.00 -18.54
CA ASP A 100 -8.02 5.31 -19.03
C ASP A 100 -7.86 6.77 -19.47
N ASP A 101 -8.81 7.63 -19.11
CA ASP A 101 -8.84 9.05 -19.49
C ASP A 101 -8.09 9.97 -18.52
N TYR A 102 -7.24 9.41 -17.66
CA TYR A 102 -6.31 10.15 -16.81
C TYR A 102 -4.87 9.65 -17.01
N ALA A 103 -3.89 10.55 -16.90
CA ALA A 103 -2.48 10.20 -17.07
C ALA A 103 -2.09 9.01 -16.17
N ASP A 104 -1.39 8.03 -16.73
CA ASP A 104 -0.93 6.80 -16.08
C ASP A 104 -2.05 5.84 -15.56
N ALA A 105 -3.33 6.17 -15.72
CA ALA A 105 -4.41 5.19 -15.61
C ALA A 105 -4.43 4.32 -16.87
N THR A 106 -4.52 2.99 -16.71
CA THR A 106 -4.43 2.07 -17.86
C THR A 106 -5.77 1.47 -18.29
N GLY A 107 -6.79 1.65 -17.45
CA GLY A 107 -8.00 0.84 -17.58
C GLY A 107 -7.76 -0.62 -17.21
N ASP A 108 -8.74 -1.48 -17.52
CA ASP A 108 -8.57 -2.93 -17.41
C ASP A 108 -7.94 -3.50 -18.69
N THR A 109 -6.67 -3.86 -18.60
CA THR A 109 -5.89 -4.39 -19.74
C THR A 109 -6.16 -5.87 -20.02
N LEU A 110 -6.95 -6.56 -19.19
CA LEU A 110 -7.27 -7.98 -19.37
C LEU A 110 -8.64 -8.22 -20.04
N TYR A 111 -9.68 -7.58 -19.54
CA TYR A 111 -11.07 -7.89 -19.88
C TYR A 111 -11.85 -6.67 -20.39
N GLY A 112 -11.28 -5.45 -20.27
CA GLY A 112 -11.96 -4.21 -20.64
C GLY A 112 -13.15 -3.88 -19.72
N LEU A 113 -13.13 -4.31 -18.48
CA LEU A 113 -14.17 -4.05 -17.48
C LEU A 113 -14.18 -2.57 -17.09
N PRO A 114 -15.35 -1.94 -16.92
CA PRO A 114 -15.43 -0.51 -16.59
C PRO A 114 -15.14 -0.19 -15.10
N PHE A 115 -15.37 -1.15 -14.19
CA PHE A 115 -15.26 -0.92 -12.75
C PHE A 115 -14.48 -2.04 -12.06
N LEU A 116 -13.71 -1.69 -11.03
CA LEU A 116 -12.98 -2.67 -10.25
C LEU A 116 -13.91 -3.69 -9.54
N ARG A 117 -15.15 -3.27 -9.19
CA ARG A 117 -16.17 -4.20 -8.64
C ARG A 117 -16.48 -5.36 -9.59
N ASP A 118 -16.36 -5.17 -10.88
CA ASP A 118 -16.66 -6.20 -11.87
C ASP A 118 -15.60 -7.31 -11.85
N VAL A 119 -14.35 -6.97 -11.48
CA VAL A 119 -13.28 -7.95 -11.22
C VAL A 119 -13.64 -8.83 -10.01
N TYR A 120 -14.19 -8.24 -8.94
CA TYR A 120 -14.69 -8.99 -7.78
C TYR A 120 -15.86 -9.90 -8.14
N LEU A 121 -16.82 -9.39 -8.92
CA LEU A 121 -17.99 -10.16 -9.37
C LEU A 121 -17.60 -11.29 -10.34
N LYS A 122 -16.55 -11.09 -11.13
CA LYS A 122 -16.01 -12.15 -11.98
C LYS A 122 -15.40 -13.29 -11.16
N ALA A 123 -14.77 -12.97 -10.02
CA ALA A 123 -14.22 -13.99 -9.11
C ALA A 123 -15.31 -14.69 -8.29
N ASP A 124 -16.29 -13.95 -7.80
CA ASP A 124 -17.42 -14.44 -7.00
C ASP A 124 -18.66 -13.55 -7.22
N PRO A 125 -19.65 -14.02 -8.01
CA PRO A 125 -20.85 -13.24 -8.30
C PRO A 125 -21.72 -12.88 -7.09
N CYS A 126 -21.56 -13.59 -5.96
CA CYS A 126 -22.31 -13.39 -4.74
C CYS A 126 -21.48 -12.75 -3.62
N ILE A 127 -20.30 -12.21 -3.94
CA ILE A 127 -19.39 -11.64 -2.96
C ILE A 127 -20.05 -10.54 -2.13
N SER A 128 -19.79 -10.56 -0.82
CA SER A 128 -20.10 -9.45 0.10
C SER A 128 -18.81 -8.92 0.71
N GLY A 129 -18.47 -7.64 0.50
CA GLY A 129 -17.26 -7.02 1.03
C GLY A 129 -16.90 -5.71 0.35
N ARG A 130 -15.85 -5.05 0.87
CA ARG A 130 -15.32 -3.82 0.29
C ARG A 130 -14.53 -4.13 -0.99
N VAL A 131 -14.72 -3.29 -2.01
CA VAL A 131 -13.95 -3.35 -3.25
C VAL A 131 -12.70 -2.49 -3.07
N THR A 132 -11.55 -3.14 -2.95
CA THR A 132 -10.27 -2.50 -2.60
C THR A 132 -9.15 -2.92 -3.58
N VAL A 133 -8.07 -2.15 -3.57
CA VAL A 133 -6.78 -2.48 -4.19
C VAL A 133 -5.72 -2.66 -3.10
N PRO A 134 -4.66 -3.49 -3.31
CA PRO A 134 -4.39 -4.26 -4.52
C PRO A 134 -5.30 -5.48 -4.69
N ILE A 135 -5.39 -5.99 -5.92
CA ILE A 135 -5.90 -7.33 -6.22
C ILE A 135 -4.79 -8.10 -6.95
N LEU A 136 -4.44 -9.28 -6.45
CA LEU A 136 -3.63 -10.23 -7.18
C LEU A 136 -4.55 -11.23 -7.85
N TRP A 137 -4.60 -11.19 -9.18
CA TRP A 137 -5.50 -11.97 -10.03
C TRP A 137 -4.78 -13.13 -10.68
N ASP A 138 -5.40 -14.30 -10.74
CA ASP A 138 -4.94 -15.46 -11.51
C ASP A 138 -5.70 -15.53 -12.85
N LYS A 139 -5.02 -15.27 -13.95
CA LYS A 139 -5.59 -15.33 -15.32
C LYS A 139 -6.01 -16.74 -15.72
N LYS A 140 -5.36 -17.79 -15.18
CA LYS A 140 -5.61 -19.18 -15.51
C LYS A 140 -6.89 -19.72 -14.85
N ARG A 141 -7.12 -19.33 -13.58
CA ARG A 141 -8.30 -19.72 -12.81
C ARG A 141 -9.43 -18.70 -12.85
N GLU A 142 -9.19 -17.53 -13.44
CA GLU A 142 -10.10 -16.40 -13.49
C GLU A 142 -10.67 -16.04 -12.11
N THR A 143 -9.79 -15.90 -11.11
CA THR A 143 -10.17 -15.59 -9.73
C THR A 143 -9.13 -14.69 -9.04
N ILE A 144 -9.55 -14.08 -7.94
CA ILE A 144 -8.67 -13.34 -7.06
C ILE A 144 -7.87 -14.32 -6.19
N VAL A 145 -6.54 -14.25 -6.25
CA VAL A 145 -5.66 -15.00 -5.33
C VAL A 145 -5.73 -14.35 -3.95
N SER A 146 -5.39 -13.06 -3.89
CA SER A 146 -5.36 -12.30 -2.64
C SER A 146 -5.64 -10.81 -2.89
N ASN A 147 -6.27 -10.15 -1.92
CA ASN A 147 -6.38 -8.70 -1.83
C ASN A 147 -5.81 -8.15 -0.50
N GLU A 148 -4.89 -8.91 0.12
CA GLU A 148 -4.16 -8.49 1.32
C GLU A 148 -2.70 -8.18 0.97
N SER A 149 -2.36 -6.90 1.00
CA SER A 149 -1.04 -6.43 0.56
C SER A 149 0.13 -7.03 1.33
N SER A 150 -0.04 -7.25 2.64
CA SER A 150 1.00 -7.82 3.49
C SER A 150 1.33 -9.28 3.15
N GLU A 151 0.39 -10.02 2.59
CA GLU A 151 0.59 -11.39 2.11
C GLU A 151 1.11 -11.42 0.68
N ILE A 152 0.59 -10.54 -0.18
CA ILE A 152 1.04 -10.44 -1.57
C ILE A 152 2.54 -10.15 -1.63
N ILE A 153 3.06 -9.24 -0.80
CA ILE A 153 4.50 -8.94 -0.79
C ILE A 153 5.34 -10.14 -0.33
N ARG A 154 4.84 -10.99 0.57
CA ARG A 154 5.52 -12.22 1.00
C ARG A 154 5.50 -13.30 -0.07
N MET A 155 4.41 -13.40 -0.85
CA MET A 155 4.37 -14.25 -2.04
C MET A 155 5.42 -13.79 -3.05
N PHE A 156 5.50 -12.49 -3.33
CA PHE A 156 6.50 -11.93 -4.25
C PHE A 156 7.93 -12.09 -3.74
N ASN A 157 8.12 -12.03 -2.43
CA ASN A 157 9.45 -12.19 -1.81
C ASN A 157 10.12 -13.54 -2.12
N SER A 158 9.33 -14.61 -2.29
CA SER A 158 9.91 -15.96 -2.37
C SER A 158 9.38 -16.85 -3.49
N ALA A 159 8.10 -16.75 -3.87
CA ALA A 159 7.49 -17.73 -4.75
C ALA A 159 8.11 -17.78 -6.17
N PHE A 160 8.62 -16.63 -6.65
CA PHE A 160 9.14 -16.47 -8.02
C PHE A 160 10.67 -16.52 -8.12
N ASN A 161 11.37 -16.88 -7.05
CA ASN A 161 12.83 -16.83 -7.00
C ASN A 161 13.50 -17.65 -8.11
N GLU A 162 12.98 -18.86 -8.39
CA GLU A 162 13.53 -19.71 -9.44
C GLU A 162 13.27 -19.18 -10.86
N LEU A 163 12.21 -18.37 -11.06
CA LEU A 163 11.90 -17.76 -12.35
C LEU A 163 12.73 -16.51 -12.62
N THR A 164 13.03 -15.74 -11.56
CA THR A 164 13.77 -14.47 -11.68
C THR A 164 15.27 -14.62 -11.42
N GLY A 165 15.69 -15.68 -10.74
CA GLY A 165 17.05 -15.82 -10.20
C GLY A 165 17.35 -14.86 -9.05
N ASN A 166 16.35 -14.14 -8.54
CA ASN A 166 16.51 -13.18 -7.45
C ASN A 166 16.10 -13.81 -6.12
N HIS A 167 17.09 -14.12 -5.29
CA HIS A 167 16.93 -14.75 -3.98
C HIS A 167 17.01 -13.76 -2.81
N ASP A 168 16.97 -12.46 -3.05
CA ASP A 168 16.89 -11.45 -1.99
C ASP A 168 15.68 -11.74 -1.08
N ASP A 169 15.94 -11.79 0.23
CA ASP A 169 14.90 -12.13 1.22
C ASP A 169 14.70 -10.95 2.19
N TYR A 170 13.55 -10.30 2.05
CA TYR A 170 13.13 -9.18 2.90
C TYR A 170 12.33 -9.63 4.13
N TRP A 171 12.09 -10.96 4.29
CA TRP A 171 11.40 -11.54 5.45
C TRP A 171 12.12 -12.79 5.96
N PRO A 172 13.42 -12.67 6.31
CA PRO A 172 14.26 -13.80 6.67
C PRO A 172 13.78 -14.46 7.95
N THR A 173 13.80 -15.78 7.98
CA THR A 173 13.19 -16.61 9.03
C THR A 173 13.65 -16.22 10.44
N HIS A 174 14.93 -15.90 10.60
CA HIS A 174 15.52 -15.60 11.92
C HIS A 174 15.12 -14.22 12.48
N MET A 175 14.49 -13.34 11.67
CA MET A 175 14.04 -12.00 12.08
C MET A 175 12.53 -11.85 12.11
N ARG A 176 11.77 -12.88 11.75
CA ARG A 176 10.30 -12.77 11.55
C ARG A 176 9.57 -12.25 12.77
N ASP A 177 9.87 -12.77 13.94
CA ASP A 177 9.18 -12.37 15.18
C ASP A 177 9.42 -10.89 15.49
N ASP A 178 10.65 -10.41 15.33
CA ASP A 178 11.00 -9.00 15.54
C ASP A 178 10.38 -8.09 14.47
N ILE A 179 10.36 -8.53 13.22
CA ILE A 179 9.69 -7.84 12.11
C ILE A 179 8.18 -7.70 12.40
N GLU A 180 7.53 -8.75 12.91
CA GLU A 180 6.10 -8.69 13.22
C GLU A 180 5.79 -7.74 14.38
N VAL A 181 6.64 -7.64 15.38
CA VAL A 181 6.49 -6.64 16.47
C VAL A 181 6.53 -5.23 15.91
N VAL A 182 7.52 -4.92 15.06
CA VAL A 182 7.65 -3.61 14.42
C VAL A 182 6.49 -3.34 13.47
N ASN A 183 6.13 -4.32 12.63
CA ASN A 183 5.00 -4.23 11.71
C ASN A 183 3.67 -3.96 12.42
N SER A 184 3.42 -4.64 13.54
CA SER A 184 2.16 -4.49 14.29
C SER A 184 2.00 -3.08 14.83
N ARG A 185 3.06 -2.51 15.43
CA ARG A 185 3.06 -1.13 15.89
C ARG A 185 2.82 -0.16 14.75
N ILE A 186 3.64 -0.24 13.69
CA ILE A 186 3.57 0.67 12.54
C ILE A 186 2.20 0.55 11.83
N TYR A 187 1.70 -0.66 11.66
CA TYR A 187 0.40 -0.88 11.03
C TYR A 187 -0.73 -0.17 11.78
N ASP A 188 -0.82 -0.41 13.09
CA ASP A 188 -1.96 0.09 13.87
C ASP A 188 -1.91 1.60 14.08
N THR A 189 -0.75 2.13 14.44
CA THR A 189 -0.62 3.52 14.88
C THR A 189 -0.22 4.50 13.78
N LEU A 190 0.39 4.02 12.68
CA LEU A 190 0.87 4.90 11.60
C LEU A 190 0.21 4.55 10.25
N ASN A 191 0.43 3.36 9.66
CA ASN A 191 -0.15 3.07 8.34
C ASN A 191 -1.68 3.16 8.34
N ASN A 192 -2.33 2.63 9.36
CA ASN A 192 -3.77 2.76 9.57
C ASN A 192 -4.12 4.00 10.41
N GLY A 193 -3.18 4.48 11.23
CA GLY A 193 -3.33 5.64 12.09
C GLY A 193 -3.66 6.92 11.33
N VAL A 194 -3.04 7.16 10.17
CA VAL A 194 -3.37 8.31 9.31
C VAL A 194 -4.85 8.29 8.87
N TYR A 195 -5.40 7.10 8.60
CA TYR A 195 -6.81 6.93 8.27
C TYR A 195 -7.72 7.03 9.49
N LYS A 196 -7.30 6.48 10.63
CA LYS A 196 -8.01 6.64 11.90
C LYS A 196 -8.15 8.12 12.27
N SER A 197 -7.10 8.92 12.05
CA SER A 197 -7.12 10.38 12.26
C SER A 197 -7.99 11.09 11.24
N GLY A 198 -7.76 10.83 9.93
CA GLY A 198 -8.42 11.54 8.83
C GLY A 198 -9.92 11.31 8.74
N PHE A 199 -10.37 10.11 9.04
CA PHE A 199 -11.78 9.72 8.98
C PHE A 199 -12.49 9.69 10.33
N ALA A 200 -11.83 10.17 11.41
CA ALA A 200 -12.49 10.36 12.69
C ALA A 200 -13.69 11.32 12.57
N THR A 201 -14.81 10.96 13.17
CA THR A 201 -16.03 11.79 13.22
C THR A 201 -16.38 12.27 14.63
N SER A 202 -15.44 12.08 15.59
CA SER A 202 -15.51 12.69 16.92
C SER A 202 -14.12 13.18 17.33
N GLN A 203 -14.08 14.24 18.16
CA GLN A 203 -12.83 14.80 18.66
C GLN A 203 -12.02 13.75 19.43
N GLN A 204 -12.70 12.99 20.31
CA GLN A 204 -12.05 11.94 21.10
C GLN A 204 -11.38 10.86 20.23
N ALA A 205 -12.05 10.45 19.15
CA ALA A 205 -11.48 9.44 18.22
C ALA A 205 -10.26 10.00 17.47
N TYR A 206 -10.31 11.26 17.06
CA TYR A 206 -9.19 11.95 16.41
C TYR A 206 -8.00 12.11 17.37
N ASP A 207 -8.23 12.66 18.58
CA ASP A 207 -7.18 12.91 19.57
C ASP A 207 -6.42 11.63 19.92
N GLY A 208 -7.14 10.52 20.14
CA GLY A 208 -6.53 9.24 20.42
C GLY A 208 -5.65 8.75 19.25
N ALA A 209 -6.20 8.77 18.04
CA ALA A 209 -5.50 8.28 16.86
C ALA A 209 -4.25 9.13 16.51
N VAL A 210 -4.37 10.45 16.55
CA VAL A 210 -3.27 11.35 16.19
C VAL A 210 -2.15 11.35 17.24
N THR A 211 -2.49 11.14 18.50
CA THR A 211 -1.49 11.01 19.58
C THR A 211 -0.63 9.76 19.36
N GLU A 212 -1.24 8.59 19.22
CA GLU A 212 -0.53 7.33 18.98
C GLU A 212 0.32 7.38 17.68
N LEU A 213 -0.19 8.06 16.66
CA LEU A 213 0.51 8.26 15.40
C LEU A 213 1.82 9.02 15.61
N PHE A 214 1.78 10.14 16.32
CA PHE A 214 2.98 10.95 16.55
C PHE A 214 3.94 10.34 17.56
N GLU A 215 3.46 9.62 18.55
CA GLU A 215 4.32 8.80 19.43
C GLU A 215 5.10 7.74 18.63
N THR A 216 4.50 7.23 17.56
CA THR A 216 5.19 6.28 16.67
C THR A 216 6.17 6.97 15.73
N LEU A 217 5.86 8.17 15.23
CA LEU A 217 6.83 8.96 14.45
C LEU A 217 8.04 9.37 15.31
N ASP A 218 7.83 9.79 16.55
CA ASP A 218 8.89 10.11 17.51
C ASP A 218 9.78 8.87 17.76
N TRP A 219 9.16 7.70 17.98
CA TRP A 219 9.89 6.45 18.15
C TRP A 219 10.68 6.04 16.90
N LEU A 220 10.14 6.25 15.71
CA LEU A 220 10.84 5.99 14.45
C LEU A 220 12.04 6.92 14.28
N GLU A 221 11.90 8.19 14.60
CA GLU A 221 12.97 9.19 14.56
C GLU A 221 14.14 8.76 15.46
N ASP A 222 13.84 8.38 16.70
CA ASP A 222 14.84 7.90 17.66
C ASP A 222 15.52 6.62 17.13
N ARG A 223 14.74 5.65 16.66
CA ARG A 223 15.25 4.36 16.18
C ARG A 223 16.19 4.55 14.99
N LEU A 224 15.83 5.43 14.06
CA LEU A 224 16.58 5.71 12.84
C LEU A 224 17.76 6.66 13.04
N SER A 225 17.93 7.23 14.23
CA SER A 225 19.11 8.04 14.58
C SER A 225 20.38 7.20 14.71
N THR A 226 20.24 5.91 15.06
CA THR A 226 21.35 4.98 15.28
C THR A 226 21.33 3.76 14.38
N ASN A 227 20.16 3.41 13.81
CA ASN A 227 20.03 2.28 12.90
C ASN A 227 19.79 2.78 11.47
N ARG A 228 20.40 2.13 10.48
CA ARG A 228 20.19 2.50 9.08
C ARG A 228 18.77 2.18 8.63
N TYR A 229 18.23 1.01 9.02
CA TYR A 229 16.88 0.53 8.71
C TYR A 229 16.14 0.15 9.97
N LEU A 230 14.86 -0.19 9.85
CA LEU A 230 14.03 -0.54 11.00
C LEU A 230 14.54 -1.76 11.77
N MET A 231 15.26 -2.66 11.10
CA MET A 231 15.84 -3.86 11.69
C MET A 231 17.38 -3.79 11.81
N GLY A 232 17.92 -2.60 12.06
CA GLY A 232 19.36 -2.38 12.17
C GLY A 232 19.98 -2.08 10.81
N ASP A 233 20.96 -2.89 10.40
CA ASP A 233 21.69 -2.68 9.14
C ASP A 233 21.06 -3.41 7.95
N GLN A 234 20.07 -4.26 8.20
CA GLN A 234 19.39 -5.04 7.18
C GLN A 234 18.03 -4.42 6.84
N ILE A 235 17.82 -4.10 5.55
CA ILE A 235 16.53 -3.71 5.04
C ILE A 235 15.59 -4.92 4.98
N THR A 236 14.34 -4.75 5.41
CA THR A 236 13.34 -5.82 5.51
C THR A 236 11.97 -5.37 5.00
N GLU A 237 10.99 -6.27 5.01
CA GLU A 237 9.62 -5.92 4.67
C GLU A 237 9.04 -4.84 5.61
N ALA A 238 9.55 -4.69 6.84
CA ALA A 238 9.09 -3.65 7.75
C ALA A 238 9.32 -2.25 7.15
N ASP A 239 10.48 -2.03 6.54
CA ASP A 239 10.83 -0.79 5.84
C ASP A 239 9.90 -0.57 4.64
N TRP A 240 9.72 -1.58 3.82
CA TRP A 240 8.89 -1.52 2.62
C TRP A 240 7.39 -1.42 2.90
N ARG A 241 6.93 -1.88 4.07
CA ARG A 241 5.54 -1.69 4.53
C ARG A 241 5.28 -0.29 5.07
N LEU A 242 6.30 0.34 5.64
CA LEU A 242 6.22 1.70 6.19
C LEU A 242 6.24 2.76 5.09
N VAL A 243 7.21 2.69 4.18
CA VAL A 243 7.59 3.80 3.29
C VAL A 243 6.46 4.34 2.41
N PRO A 244 5.48 3.57 1.90
CA PRO A 244 4.36 4.14 1.15
C PRO A 244 3.54 5.18 1.92
N THR A 245 3.45 5.03 3.25
CA THR A 245 2.81 6.03 4.13
C THR A 245 3.66 7.29 4.22
N LEU A 246 4.98 7.15 4.34
CA LEU A 246 5.90 8.28 4.45
C LEU A 246 5.91 9.12 3.16
N PHE A 247 5.91 8.51 1.97
CA PHE A 247 5.84 9.22 0.68
C PHE A 247 4.58 10.10 0.54
N ARG A 248 3.52 9.80 1.29
CA ARG A 248 2.25 10.52 1.25
C ARG A 248 2.09 11.52 2.39
N PHE A 249 2.98 11.49 3.39
CA PHE A 249 2.73 12.15 4.66
C PHE A 249 2.56 13.66 4.50
N ASP A 250 3.57 14.35 4.00
CA ASP A 250 3.55 15.83 3.89
C ASP A 250 2.61 16.31 2.78
N LEU A 251 2.45 15.53 1.70
CA LEU A 251 1.61 15.90 0.56
C LEU A 251 0.11 15.74 0.84
N VAL A 252 -0.24 14.77 1.69
CA VAL A 252 -1.64 14.38 1.91
C VAL A 252 -1.99 14.33 3.39
N TYR A 253 -1.35 13.47 4.18
CA TYR A 253 -1.85 13.17 5.52
C TYR A 253 -1.72 14.35 6.47
N HIS A 254 -0.67 15.14 6.35
CA HIS A 254 -0.47 16.36 7.14
C HIS A 254 -1.64 17.34 6.99
N LEU A 255 -2.01 17.68 5.75
CA LEU A 255 -3.09 18.63 5.49
C LEU A 255 -4.47 17.97 5.52
N HIS A 256 -4.67 16.97 4.66
CA HIS A 256 -5.99 16.40 4.37
C HIS A 256 -6.54 15.59 5.55
N PHE A 257 -5.69 14.81 6.20
CA PHE A 257 -6.08 13.98 7.36
C PHE A 257 -5.78 14.62 8.71
N LYS A 258 -5.34 15.88 8.72
CA LYS A 258 -5.02 16.64 9.95
C LYS A 258 -3.96 15.96 10.84
N CYS A 259 -3.03 15.19 10.23
CA CYS A 259 -1.87 14.64 10.92
C CYS A 259 -0.78 15.72 11.01
N ASN A 260 -1.06 16.87 11.67
CA ASN A 260 -0.37 18.12 11.44
C ASN A 260 0.39 18.68 12.66
N ARG A 261 0.73 17.84 13.66
CA ARG A 261 1.63 18.26 14.76
C ARG A 261 3.02 18.65 14.24
N ALA A 262 3.53 17.88 13.27
CA ALA A 262 4.78 18.11 12.56
C ALA A 262 4.69 17.53 11.16
N ARG A 263 5.51 18.02 10.21
CA ARG A 263 5.71 17.43 8.89
C ARG A 263 6.76 16.32 8.97
N LEU A 264 6.80 15.45 7.99
CA LEU A 264 7.87 14.46 7.92
C LEU A 264 9.25 15.09 7.77
N ILE A 265 9.35 16.17 7.01
CA ILE A 265 10.60 16.93 6.84
C ILE A 265 11.13 17.55 8.16
N ASP A 266 10.30 17.68 9.18
CA ASP A 266 10.69 18.17 10.50
C ASP A 266 11.37 17.10 11.37
N TYR A 267 11.43 15.82 10.88
CA TYR A 267 12.09 14.66 11.48
C TYR A 267 13.35 14.30 10.68
N PRO A 268 14.53 14.78 11.04
CA PRO A 268 15.73 14.71 10.20
C PRO A 268 16.15 13.26 9.84
N ASN A 269 16.08 12.32 10.79
CA ASN A 269 16.47 10.94 10.53
C ASN A 269 15.42 10.20 9.69
N LEU A 270 14.15 10.39 10.02
CA LEU A 270 13.03 9.77 9.30
C LEU A 270 12.90 10.35 7.88
N TRP A 271 13.15 11.65 7.71
CA TRP A 271 13.17 12.29 6.40
C TRP A 271 14.33 11.77 5.52
N ALA A 272 15.55 11.71 6.07
CA ALA A 272 16.70 11.16 5.38
C ALA A 272 16.49 9.68 5.00
N TYR A 273 15.91 8.88 5.90
CA TYR A 273 15.54 7.49 5.63
C TYR A 273 14.49 7.37 4.52
N THR A 274 13.50 8.23 4.50
CA THR A 274 12.46 8.22 3.44
C THR A 274 13.05 8.50 2.06
N ARG A 275 14.01 9.45 1.97
CA ARG A 275 14.76 9.71 0.73
C ARG A 275 15.67 8.55 0.34
N GLU A 276 16.33 7.91 1.29
CA GLU A 276 17.15 6.71 1.02
C GLU A 276 16.32 5.63 0.35
N LEU A 277 15.12 5.34 0.88
CA LEU A 277 14.24 4.33 0.31
C LEU A 277 13.64 4.75 -1.04
N TYR A 278 13.39 6.04 -1.25
CA TYR A 278 12.98 6.56 -2.56
C TYR A 278 14.09 6.35 -3.61
N GLN A 279 15.34 6.63 -3.25
CA GLN A 279 16.52 6.51 -4.10
C GLN A 279 17.05 5.07 -4.20
N TRP A 280 16.45 4.11 -3.48
CA TRP A 280 16.89 2.71 -3.46
C TRP A 280 16.91 2.11 -4.86
N LEU A 281 18.02 1.44 -5.20
CA LEU A 281 18.17 0.75 -6.46
C LEU A 281 17.74 -0.71 -6.33
N ALA A 282 16.77 -1.11 -7.15
CA ALA A 282 16.44 -2.51 -7.35
C ALA A 282 17.56 -3.24 -8.12
N PRO A 283 17.61 -4.57 -8.12
CA PRO A 283 18.66 -5.36 -8.76
C PRO A 283 18.84 -5.07 -10.26
N ASN A 284 17.79 -4.66 -10.95
CA ASN A 284 17.82 -4.24 -12.36
C ASN A 284 18.33 -2.80 -12.59
N GLY A 285 18.74 -2.11 -11.52
CA GLY A 285 19.24 -0.74 -11.55
C GLY A 285 18.15 0.34 -11.59
N SER A 286 16.87 -0.02 -11.63
CA SER A 286 15.76 0.94 -11.52
C SER A 286 15.55 1.37 -10.06
N ARG A 287 14.94 2.55 -9.85
CA ARG A 287 14.73 3.10 -8.50
C ARG A 287 13.35 2.76 -7.96
N VAL A 288 13.24 2.54 -6.66
CA VAL A 288 11.96 2.40 -5.97
C VAL A 288 11.09 3.65 -6.15
N GLY A 289 11.69 4.83 -6.19
CA GLY A 289 11.00 6.10 -6.48
C GLY A 289 10.19 6.10 -7.79
N GLU A 290 10.57 5.30 -8.78
CA GLU A 290 9.81 5.15 -10.02
C GLU A 290 8.44 4.48 -9.83
N THR A 291 8.20 3.85 -8.68
CA THR A 291 6.88 3.30 -8.32
C THR A 291 5.93 4.33 -7.74
N VAL A 292 6.40 5.56 -7.50
CA VAL A 292 5.63 6.64 -6.88
C VAL A 292 5.01 7.52 -7.95
N ASN A 293 3.69 7.66 -7.95
CA ASN A 293 3.01 8.65 -8.78
C ASN A 293 2.36 9.70 -7.86
N PHE A 294 3.06 10.82 -7.68
CA PHE A 294 2.61 11.89 -6.79
C PHE A 294 1.34 12.57 -7.28
N ASP A 295 1.13 12.67 -8.60
CA ASP A 295 -0.07 13.26 -9.17
C ASP A 295 -1.32 12.44 -8.80
N HIS A 296 -1.29 11.12 -9.03
CA HIS A 296 -2.38 10.22 -8.59
C HIS A 296 -2.63 10.27 -7.09
N ILE A 297 -1.54 10.36 -6.27
CA ILE A 297 -1.65 10.45 -4.81
C ILE A 297 -2.42 11.72 -4.44
N VAL A 298 -1.95 12.88 -4.88
CA VAL A 298 -2.55 14.16 -4.53
C VAL A 298 -3.98 14.26 -5.06
N ARG A 299 -4.17 13.91 -6.33
CA ARG A 299 -5.49 13.93 -6.99
C ARG A 299 -6.50 13.10 -6.21
N HIS A 300 -6.17 11.81 -5.98
CA HIS A 300 -7.10 10.88 -5.34
C HIS A 300 -7.57 11.38 -3.98
N TYR A 301 -6.64 11.68 -3.08
CA TYR A 301 -7.01 12.03 -1.70
C TYR A 301 -7.82 13.32 -1.63
N HIS A 302 -7.40 14.36 -2.32
CA HIS A 302 -8.10 15.65 -2.24
C HIS A 302 -9.40 15.68 -3.06
N PHE A 303 -9.47 14.96 -4.16
CA PHE A 303 -10.66 14.97 -5.02
C PHE A 303 -11.74 13.98 -4.57
N SER A 304 -11.35 12.78 -4.10
CA SER A 304 -12.30 11.68 -3.88
C SER A 304 -12.94 11.66 -2.49
N HIS A 305 -12.37 12.33 -1.50
CA HIS A 305 -12.87 12.31 -0.12
C HIS A 305 -13.78 13.51 0.17
N GLU A 306 -14.99 13.50 -0.39
CA GLU A 306 -15.97 14.59 -0.28
C GLU A 306 -16.32 14.94 1.18
N SER A 307 -16.37 13.97 2.08
CA SER A 307 -16.62 14.20 3.51
C SER A 307 -15.55 15.04 4.21
N ILE A 308 -14.33 15.10 3.66
CA ILE A 308 -13.22 15.90 4.19
C ILE A 308 -13.03 17.17 3.36
N ASN A 309 -13.14 17.07 2.04
CA ASN A 309 -12.95 18.17 1.10
C ASN A 309 -14.17 18.27 0.15
N PRO A 310 -15.29 18.87 0.60
CA PRO A 310 -16.56 18.85 -0.14
C PRO A 310 -16.50 19.62 -1.46
N HIS A 311 -15.58 20.58 -1.61
CA HIS A 311 -15.40 21.33 -2.85
C HIS A 311 -14.35 20.69 -3.79
N ARG A 312 -13.75 19.58 -3.43
CA ARG A 312 -12.77 18.81 -4.24
C ARG A 312 -11.58 19.67 -4.73
N ILE A 313 -11.21 20.71 -3.95
CA ILE A 313 -10.08 21.58 -4.27
C ILE A 313 -8.79 20.80 -4.03
N ILE A 314 -7.95 20.74 -5.06
CA ILE A 314 -6.62 20.15 -4.96
C ILE A 314 -5.64 21.26 -4.57
N PRO A 315 -4.94 21.14 -3.42
CA PRO A 315 -4.02 22.15 -2.97
C PRO A 315 -2.77 22.22 -3.85
N ILE A 316 -2.13 23.36 -3.86
CA ILE A 316 -0.76 23.49 -4.38
C ILE A 316 0.17 22.85 -3.35
N ASN A 317 0.85 21.80 -3.78
CA ASN A 317 1.78 21.07 -2.91
C ASN A 317 3.15 21.74 -2.83
N PRO A 318 3.90 21.53 -1.74
CA PRO A 318 5.30 21.94 -1.67
C PRO A 318 6.13 21.18 -2.70
N ILE A 319 7.12 21.86 -3.27
CA ILE A 319 8.13 21.20 -4.10
C ILE A 319 9.09 20.48 -3.14
N ILE A 320 9.17 19.16 -3.29
CA ILE A 320 10.04 18.30 -2.50
C ILE A 320 11.13 17.76 -3.42
N ASP A 321 12.39 17.97 -3.05
CA ASP A 321 13.53 17.36 -3.75
C ASP A 321 13.79 15.95 -3.19
N TRP A 322 13.24 14.95 -3.85
CA TRP A 322 13.42 13.55 -3.50
C TRP A 322 14.81 13.01 -3.88
N GLU A 323 15.55 13.72 -4.73
CA GLU A 323 16.89 13.36 -5.18
C GLU A 323 18.00 13.99 -4.33
N GLU A 324 17.67 14.87 -3.39
CA GLU A 324 18.64 15.40 -2.45
C GLU A 324 19.35 14.26 -1.70
N PRO A 325 20.69 14.28 -1.57
CA PRO A 325 21.43 13.21 -0.90
C PRO A 325 20.89 12.92 0.50
N HIS A 326 20.62 11.66 0.79
CA HIS A 326 20.06 11.24 2.09
C HIS A 326 21.08 11.27 3.25
N GLY A 327 22.39 11.15 2.96
CA GLY A 327 23.46 11.26 3.96
C GLY A 327 23.57 10.09 4.96
N ARG A 328 22.81 8.99 4.77
CA ARG A 328 22.73 7.88 5.73
C ARG A 328 23.81 6.80 5.53
N ASP A 329 24.70 6.97 4.57
CA ASP A 329 25.80 6.01 4.34
C ASP A 329 26.76 5.88 5.52
N VAL A 330 26.79 6.90 6.39
CA VAL A 330 27.58 6.90 7.63
C VAL A 330 27.08 5.91 8.68
N LEU A 331 25.85 5.43 8.55
CA LEU A 331 25.21 4.45 9.46
C LEU A 331 25.43 2.99 8.99
N ARG A 332 26.34 2.74 8.05
CA ARG A 332 26.75 1.36 7.71
C ARG A 332 27.50 0.76 8.89
N ALA A 333 27.25 -0.53 9.17
CA ALA A 333 28.10 -1.29 10.09
C ALA A 333 29.55 -1.21 9.62
N ALA A 334 30.45 -0.95 10.57
CA ALA A 334 31.90 -0.90 10.32
C ALA A 334 32.44 -2.31 10.00
#